data_6dfab50612246630baa757ebb32d083f
#
_entry.id   6dfab50612246630baa757ebb32d083f
#
_cell.length_a   1.000
_cell.length_b   1.000
_cell.length_c   1.000
_cell.angle_alpha   90.00
_cell.angle_beta   90.00
_cell.angle_gamma   90.00
#
_symmetry.space_group_name_H-M   'P 1'
#
loop_
_entity.id
_entity.type
_entity.pdbx_description
1 polymer ?
#
loop_
_entity_poly.entity_id
_entity_poly.type
_entity_poly.pdbx_seq_one_letter_code
_entity_poly.pdbx_strand_id
1 'polypeptide(L)'
;MEIKGRIIHVLPLQEGVSKAGNPWKKQEYVLETEEQYPRKVCFNLFGDKVDQYPAAIGEDVVVSFDLESREFNGRWYTDVRAWKIE
;
A
#
# COMPACT_ATOMS: atom_id res chain seq x y z
N MET A 1 -2.11 -6.38 11.66
CA MET A 1 -3.50 -6.11 11.22
C MET A 1 -3.70 -6.64 9.82
N GLU A 2 -4.90 -7.04 9.50
CA GLU A 2 -5.22 -7.56 8.18
C GLU A 2 -6.49 -6.94 7.64
N ILE A 3 -6.56 -6.79 6.33
CA ILE A 3 -7.77 -6.34 5.64
C ILE A 3 -7.97 -7.19 4.39
N LYS A 4 -9.22 -7.56 4.15
CA LYS A 4 -9.59 -8.39 3.00
C LYS A 4 -10.40 -7.57 2.01
N GLY A 5 -10.09 -7.73 0.73
CA GLY A 5 -10.82 -7.03 -0.32
C GLY A 5 -10.31 -7.34 -1.70
N ARG A 6 -10.77 -6.54 -2.64
CA ARG A 6 -10.41 -6.68 -4.06
C ARG A 6 -9.58 -5.48 -4.50
N ILE A 7 -8.51 -5.73 -5.22
CA ILE A 7 -7.70 -4.65 -5.80
C ILE A 7 -8.50 -4.00 -6.91
N ILE A 8 -8.74 -2.69 -6.79
CA ILE A 8 -9.48 -1.92 -7.78
C ILE A 8 -8.63 -0.92 -8.56
N HIS A 9 -7.48 -0.52 -7.99
CA HIS A 9 -6.53 0.35 -8.68
C HIS A 9 -5.11 -0.08 -8.39
N VAL A 10 -4.25 0.02 -9.40
CA VAL A 10 -2.81 -0.11 -9.28
C VAL A 10 -2.25 1.23 -9.70
N LEU A 11 -1.66 1.97 -8.75
CA LEU A 11 -1.13 3.30 -9.03
C LEU A 11 0.26 3.20 -9.65
N PRO A 12 0.74 4.25 -10.34
CA PRO A 12 2.05 4.21 -10.95
C PRO A 12 3.17 3.94 -9.93
N LEU A 13 4.13 3.11 -10.32
CA LEU A 13 5.31 2.83 -9.51
C LEU A 13 6.09 4.11 -9.27
N GLN A 14 6.47 4.37 -8.03
CA GLN A 14 7.33 5.49 -7.65
C GLN A 14 8.72 4.98 -7.38
N GLU A 15 9.72 5.64 -7.94
CA GLU A 15 11.12 5.29 -7.77
C GLU A 15 11.95 6.55 -7.56
N GLY A 16 13.05 6.40 -6.85
CA GLY A 16 13.97 7.51 -6.63
C GLY A 16 15.26 7.03 -6.00
N VAL A 17 16.11 8.01 -5.68
CA VAL A 17 17.39 7.77 -5.02
C VAL A 17 17.43 8.66 -3.79
N SER A 18 17.76 8.08 -2.63
CA SER A 18 17.87 8.84 -1.39
C SER A 18 19.11 9.76 -1.43
N LYS A 19 19.21 10.69 -0.48
CA LYS A 19 20.38 11.58 -0.36
C LYS A 19 21.67 10.82 -0.18
N ALA A 20 21.61 9.62 0.39
CA ALA A 20 22.76 8.75 0.58
C ALA A 20 23.10 7.92 -0.67
N GLY A 21 22.38 8.12 -1.78
CA GLY A 21 22.63 7.41 -3.03
C GLY A 21 21.97 6.03 -3.10
N ASN A 22 21.10 5.69 -2.17
CA ASN A 22 20.42 4.41 -2.17
C ASN A 22 19.13 4.46 -2.98
N PRO A 23 18.93 3.54 -3.93
CA PRO A 23 17.67 3.51 -4.69
C PRO A 23 16.53 3.04 -3.80
N TRP A 24 15.35 3.59 -4.05
CA TRP A 24 14.14 3.16 -3.38
C TRP A 24 12.99 3.05 -4.38
N LYS A 25 12.00 2.24 -4.06
CA LYS A 25 10.77 2.16 -4.84
C LYS A 25 9.59 1.92 -3.93
N LYS A 26 8.43 2.37 -4.39
CA LYS A 26 7.17 2.31 -3.66
C LYS A 26 6.05 2.04 -4.64
N GLN A 27 5.20 1.09 -4.32
CA GLN A 27 4.01 0.78 -5.11
C GLN A 27 2.78 0.99 -4.25
N GLU A 28 1.81 1.72 -4.77
CA GLU A 28 0.54 1.93 -4.11
C GLU A 28 -0.57 1.18 -4.84
N TYR A 29 -1.48 0.62 -4.06
CA TYR A 29 -2.66 -0.07 -4.54
C TYR A 29 -3.87 0.48 -3.80
N VAL A 30 -5.04 0.41 -4.44
CA VAL A 30 -6.31 0.70 -3.78
C VAL A 30 -7.13 -0.58 -3.75
N LEU A 31 -7.59 -0.93 -2.56
CA LEU A 31 -8.40 -2.10 -2.31
C LEU A 31 -9.79 -1.65 -1.88
N GLU A 32 -10.81 -2.38 -2.31
CA GLU A 32 -12.18 -2.19 -1.85
C GLU A 32 -12.55 -3.35 -0.94
N THR A 33 -12.98 -3.05 0.29
CA THR A 33 -13.27 -4.09 1.29
C THR A 33 -14.52 -4.89 0.94
N GLU A 34 -14.53 -6.17 1.38
CA GLU A 34 -15.69 -7.05 1.24
C GLU A 34 -16.62 -6.85 2.44
N GLU A 35 -17.50 -5.86 2.35
CA GLU A 35 -18.44 -5.51 3.42
C GLU A 35 -19.77 -5.10 2.81
N GLN A 36 -20.82 -5.02 3.64
CA GLN A 36 -22.12 -4.51 3.21
C GLN A 36 -21.99 -3.08 2.67
N TYR A 37 -21.14 -2.26 3.30
CA TYR A 37 -20.82 -0.90 2.87
C TYR A 37 -19.33 -0.84 2.55
N PRO A 38 -18.93 -1.18 1.31
CA PRO A 38 -17.51 -1.26 0.97
C PRO A 38 -16.77 0.06 1.17
N ARG A 39 -15.54 -0.04 1.66
CA ARG A 39 -14.64 1.10 1.82
C ARG A 39 -13.42 0.91 0.94
N LYS A 40 -12.85 2.03 0.52
CA LYS A 40 -11.62 2.00 -0.26
C LYS A 40 -10.44 2.31 0.66
N VAL A 41 -9.39 1.53 0.53
CA VAL A 41 -8.17 1.69 1.32
C VAL A 41 -6.98 1.72 0.38
N CYS A 42 -6.22 2.79 0.44
CA CYS A 42 -4.97 2.91 -0.29
C CYS A 42 -3.84 2.41 0.62
N PHE A 43 -3.07 1.45 0.14
CA PHE A 43 -1.93 0.92 0.90
C PHE A 43 -0.69 0.89 0.02
N ASN A 44 0.48 0.78 0.65
CA ASN A 44 1.74 0.78 -0.08
C ASN A 44 2.62 -0.41 0.30
N LEU A 45 3.51 -0.74 -0.63
CA LEU A 45 4.62 -1.66 -0.44
C LEU A 45 5.90 -0.89 -0.73
N PHE A 46 6.96 -1.17 0.02
CA PHE A 46 8.26 -0.52 -0.16
C PHE A 46 9.35 -1.53 -0.49
N GLY A 47 10.30 -1.10 -1.31
CA GLY A 47 11.52 -1.83 -1.58
C GLY A 47 11.26 -3.20 -2.19
N ASP A 48 11.90 -4.22 -1.64
CA ASP A 48 11.82 -5.59 -2.16
C ASP A 48 10.42 -6.17 -2.10
N LYS A 49 9.58 -5.68 -1.20
CA LYS A 49 8.21 -6.15 -1.08
C LYS A 49 7.38 -5.83 -2.30
N VAL A 50 7.74 -4.80 -3.06
CA VAL A 50 7.07 -4.45 -4.31
C VAL A 50 7.16 -5.62 -5.30
N ASP A 51 8.32 -6.24 -5.39
CA ASP A 51 8.54 -7.37 -6.30
C ASP A 51 8.06 -8.70 -5.70
N GLN A 52 8.12 -8.80 -4.38
CA GLN A 52 7.75 -10.02 -3.66
C GLN A 52 6.25 -10.26 -3.67
N TYR A 53 5.44 -9.20 -3.66
CA TYR A 53 3.99 -9.28 -3.58
C TYR A 53 3.32 -8.50 -4.70
N PRO A 54 3.46 -8.93 -5.96
CA PRO A 54 2.74 -8.27 -7.05
C PRO A 54 1.24 -8.54 -6.93
N ALA A 55 0.43 -7.55 -7.26
CA ALA A 55 -1.01 -7.69 -7.28
C ALA A 55 -1.58 -7.03 -8.52
N ALA A 56 -2.72 -7.50 -8.98
CA ALA A 56 -3.37 -6.99 -10.18
C ALA A 56 -4.81 -6.59 -9.89
N ILE A 57 -5.33 -5.68 -10.70
CA ILE A 57 -6.73 -5.25 -10.61
C ILE A 57 -7.63 -6.48 -10.75
N GLY A 58 -8.61 -6.59 -9.84
CA GLY A 58 -9.56 -7.69 -9.82
C GLY A 58 -9.20 -8.85 -8.92
N GLU A 59 -7.98 -8.87 -8.37
CA GLU A 59 -7.59 -9.92 -7.45
C GLU A 59 -8.21 -9.72 -6.07
N ASP A 60 -8.70 -10.81 -5.49
CA ASP A 60 -9.16 -10.83 -4.10
C ASP A 60 -7.95 -11.17 -3.23
N VAL A 61 -7.66 -10.32 -2.26
CA VAL A 61 -6.46 -10.44 -1.43
C VAL A 61 -6.74 -10.24 0.04
N VAL A 62 -5.84 -10.75 0.86
CA VAL A 62 -5.74 -10.42 2.29
C VAL A 62 -4.41 -9.70 2.47
N VAL A 63 -4.48 -8.45 2.94
CA VAL A 63 -3.31 -7.60 3.11
C VAL A 63 -2.99 -7.49 4.59
N SER A 64 -1.78 -7.87 4.96
CA SER A 64 -1.26 -7.66 6.31
C SER A 64 -0.51 -6.33 6.32
N PHE A 65 -0.82 -5.47 7.29
CA PHE A 65 -0.30 -4.12 7.28
C PHE A 65 -0.08 -3.56 8.68
N ASP A 66 0.71 -2.49 8.73
CA ASP A 66 0.91 -1.66 9.92
C ASP A 66 0.47 -0.23 9.59
N LEU A 67 0.11 0.52 10.60
CA LEU A 67 -0.26 1.93 10.46
C LEU A 67 0.84 2.81 11.02
N GLU A 68 1.12 3.88 10.31
CA GLU A 68 2.08 4.89 10.76
C GLU A 68 1.55 6.26 10.38
N SER A 69 1.55 7.18 11.33
CA SER A 69 1.10 8.55 11.09
C SER A 69 2.28 9.50 11.21
N ARG A 70 2.26 10.56 10.42
CA ARG A 70 3.25 11.63 10.48
C ARG A 70 2.57 12.97 10.34
N GLU A 71 3.19 13.98 10.94
CA GLU A 71 2.70 15.35 10.86
C GLU A 71 3.51 16.14 9.83
N PHE A 72 2.81 16.95 9.06
CA PHE A 72 3.42 17.91 8.14
C PHE A 72 2.57 19.17 8.09
N ASN A 73 3.15 20.31 8.47
CA ASN A 73 2.48 21.61 8.51
C ASN A 73 1.15 21.58 9.27
N GLY A 74 1.12 20.95 10.43
CA GLY A 74 -0.07 20.88 11.27
C GLY A 74 -1.12 19.88 10.83
N ARG A 75 -0.86 19.12 9.76
CA ARG A 75 -1.75 18.05 9.29
C ARG A 75 -1.14 16.70 9.56
N TRP A 76 -1.98 15.75 9.91
CA TRP A 76 -1.58 14.38 10.13
C TRP A 76 -1.93 13.53 8.92
N TYR A 77 -0.97 12.73 8.48
CA TYR A 77 -1.12 11.78 7.38
C TYR A 77 -0.86 10.38 7.91
N THR A 78 -1.76 9.46 7.57
CA THR A 78 -1.64 8.06 8.00
C THR A 78 -1.33 7.19 6.79
N ASP A 79 -0.25 6.42 6.89
CA ASP A 79 0.13 5.45 5.88
C ASP A 79 -0.31 4.07 6.31
N VAL A 80 -0.87 3.32 5.37
CA VAL A 80 -1.15 1.89 5.53
C VAL A 80 -0.01 1.17 4.84
N ARG A 81 0.91 0.63 5.62
CA ARG A 81 2.11 -0.05 5.11
C ARG A 81 1.90 -1.54 5.10
N ALA A 82 1.76 -2.10 3.91
CA ALA A 82 1.61 -3.54 3.75
C ALA A 82 2.97 -4.21 3.85
N TRP A 83 3.00 -5.36 4.50
CA TRP A 83 4.20 -6.19 4.57
C TRP A 83 3.95 -7.60 4.03
N LYS A 84 2.70 -7.93 3.67
CA LYS A 84 2.35 -9.21 3.09
C LYS A 84 1.02 -9.10 2.36
N ILE A 85 0.92 -9.72 1.19
CA ILE A 85 -0.34 -9.87 0.43
C ILE A 85 -0.52 -11.35 0.14
N GLU A 86 -1.68 -11.87 0.47
CA GLU A 86 -2.04 -13.28 0.19
C GLU A 86 -3.18 -13.40 -0.80
#